data_9abcfb6d9403fee81dbc5e5a3b042e13
#
_entry.id   9abcfb6d9403fee81dbc5e5a3b042e13
#
_cell.length_a   1.000
_cell.length_b   1.000
_cell.length_c   1.000
_cell.angle_alpha   90.00
_cell.angle_beta   90.00
_cell.angle_gamma   90.00
#
_symmetry.space_group_name_H-M   'P 1'
#
loop_
_entity.id
_entity.type
_entity.pdbx_description
1 polymer ?
#
loop_
_entity_poly.entity_id
_entity_poly.type
_entity_poly.pdbx_seq_one_letter_code
_entity_poly.pdbx_strand_id
1 'polypeptide(L)'
;MAKLTHFDGKGDAHMVDVSDKDVTSRIAVASGAVRMLPETLALITEGTAKKGDVLGVARLAGIMGAKKCADLIPLCHPLPITKVAVELTPDAALPGVRIEATVKTTGQTGVEMEALTAVSTAALTVYDMLKAAEKTMEITDIKVVLKDGGKSGRFEA
;
A
#
# COMPACT_ATOMS: atom_id res chain seq x y z
N MET A 1 25.92 -9.02 -5.13
CA MET A 1 24.90 -8.91 -4.06
C MET A 1 24.66 -7.45 -3.78
N ALA A 2 23.42 -7.02 -3.74
CA ALA A 2 23.08 -5.62 -3.42
C ALA A 2 23.53 -5.28 -2.00
N LYS A 3 24.17 -4.11 -1.81
CA LYS A 3 24.59 -3.65 -0.48
C LYS A 3 23.35 -3.21 0.32
N LEU A 4 23.22 -3.75 1.53
CA LEU A 4 22.17 -3.32 2.46
C LEU A 4 22.52 -1.93 3.01
N THR A 5 21.72 -0.94 2.66
CA THR A 5 22.01 0.47 2.99
C THR A 5 21.46 0.91 4.34
N HIS A 6 20.59 0.09 4.96
CA HIS A 6 20.01 0.38 6.28
C HIS A 6 20.87 -0.09 7.46
N PHE A 7 22.08 -0.57 7.19
CA PHE A 7 23.04 -0.92 8.22
C PHE A 7 24.33 -0.14 8.00
N ASP A 8 24.87 0.40 9.08
CA ASP A 8 26.15 1.10 9.05
C ASP A 8 27.34 0.13 8.99
N GLY A 9 28.56 0.67 9.00
CA GLY A 9 29.79 -0.13 8.97
C GLY A 9 30.01 -1.03 10.20
N LYS A 10 29.22 -0.83 11.26
CA LYS A 10 29.25 -1.63 12.50
C LYS A 10 28.13 -2.68 12.57
N GLY A 11 27.21 -2.65 11.60
CA GLY A 11 26.06 -3.53 11.54
C GLY A 11 24.82 -3.03 12.30
N ASP A 12 24.83 -1.77 12.71
CA ASP A 12 23.68 -1.16 13.38
C ASP A 12 22.71 -0.58 12.37
N ALA A 13 21.41 -0.70 12.67
CA ALA A 13 20.35 -0.15 11.83
C ALA A 13 20.36 1.39 11.86
N HIS A 14 20.24 2.02 10.70
CA HIS A 14 20.14 3.47 10.58
C HIS A 14 19.27 3.89 9.41
N MET A 15 18.71 5.10 9.49
CA MET A 15 18.01 5.70 8.37
C MET A 15 19.03 6.28 7.40
N VAL A 16 18.92 5.89 6.10
CA VAL A 16 19.88 6.30 5.07
C VAL A 16 19.87 7.82 4.90
N ASP A 17 21.07 8.44 4.82
CA ASP A 17 21.17 9.86 4.45
C ASP A 17 20.90 10.02 2.95
N VAL A 18 19.86 10.77 2.62
CA VAL A 18 19.44 11.06 1.24
C VAL A 18 19.68 12.50 0.84
N SER A 19 20.41 13.29 1.65
CA SER A 19 20.66 14.72 1.42
C SER A 19 21.33 15.03 0.09
N ASP A 20 22.16 14.11 -0.43
CA ASP A 20 22.87 14.25 -1.70
C ASP A 20 22.08 13.75 -2.91
N LYS A 21 20.89 13.17 -2.69
CA LYS A 21 20.02 12.74 -3.79
C LYS A 21 19.24 13.91 -4.38
N ASP A 22 19.10 13.87 -5.69
CA ASP A 22 18.29 14.87 -6.41
C ASP A 22 16.82 14.79 -6.01
N VAL A 23 16.19 15.96 -5.95
CA VAL A 23 14.74 16.08 -5.81
C VAL A 23 14.12 15.85 -7.18
N THR A 24 13.46 14.72 -7.35
CA THR A 24 12.84 14.34 -8.63
C THR A 24 11.40 13.92 -8.44
N SER A 25 10.62 13.98 -9.53
CA SER A 25 9.28 13.39 -9.55
C SER A 25 9.38 11.87 -9.45
N ARG A 26 8.63 11.28 -8.53
CA ARG A 26 8.63 9.83 -8.27
C ARG A 26 7.22 9.31 -8.16
N ILE A 27 7.01 8.13 -8.71
CA ILE A 27 5.74 7.41 -8.66
C ILE A 27 6.00 5.95 -8.26
N ALA A 28 5.09 5.40 -7.48
CA ALA A 28 5.03 3.97 -7.22
C ALA A 28 3.59 3.49 -7.27
N VAL A 29 3.40 2.28 -7.76
CA VAL A 29 2.13 1.57 -7.74
C VAL A 29 2.35 0.25 -7.04
N ALA A 30 1.50 -0.05 -6.06
CA ALA A 30 1.44 -1.33 -5.40
C ALA A 30 0.07 -1.95 -5.61
N SER A 31 0.01 -3.27 -5.59
CA SER A 31 -1.25 -4.01 -5.67
C SER A 31 -1.32 -5.05 -4.57
N GLY A 32 -2.52 -5.55 -4.31
CA GLY A 32 -2.79 -6.63 -3.39
C GLY A 32 -4.22 -7.11 -3.54
N ALA A 33 -4.61 -8.07 -2.72
CA ALA A 33 -5.96 -8.60 -2.75
C ALA A 33 -6.40 -9.08 -1.36
N VAL A 34 -7.70 -9.13 -1.16
CA VAL A 34 -8.34 -9.81 -0.03
C VAL A 34 -9.23 -10.90 -0.61
N ARG A 35 -8.89 -12.16 -0.38
CA ARG A 35 -9.70 -13.31 -0.77
C ARG A 35 -10.75 -13.58 0.27
N MET A 36 -11.94 -13.93 -0.18
CA MET A 36 -13.08 -14.19 0.69
C MET A 36 -14.06 -15.17 0.04
N LEU A 37 -15.00 -15.63 0.80
CA LEU A 37 -16.09 -16.45 0.27
C LEU A 37 -17.01 -15.60 -0.63
N PRO A 38 -17.67 -16.22 -1.64
CA PRO A 38 -18.61 -15.48 -2.50
C PRO A 38 -19.72 -14.78 -1.72
N GLU A 39 -20.21 -15.38 -0.64
CA GLU A 39 -21.24 -14.81 0.22
C GLU A 39 -20.76 -13.52 0.92
N THR A 40 -19.48 -13.48 1.28
CA THR A 40 -18.89 -12.31 1.92
C THR A 40 -18.71 -11.19 0.88
N LEU A 41 -18.25 -11.54 -0.32
CA LEU A 41 -18.16 -10.58 -1.43
C LEU A 41 -19.52 -9.96 -1.76
N ALA A 42 -20.60 -10.76 -1.70
CA ALA A 42 -21.96 -10.28 -1.95
C ALA A 42 -22.38 -9.16 -0.97
N LEU A 43 -21.90 -9.20 0.28
CA LEU A 43 -22.16 -8.11 1.24
C LEU A 43 -21.63 -6.77 0.76
N ILE A 44 -20.49 -6.78 0.06
CA ILE A 44 -19.92 -5.57 -0.55
C ILE A 44 -20.73 -5.14 -1.75
N THR A 45 -20.95 -6.04 -2.71
CA THR A 45 -21.58 -5.72 -4.00
C THR A 45 -23.06 -5.35 -3.86
N GLU A 46 -23.75 -5.90 -2.87
CA GLU A 46 -25.13 -5.59 -2.56
C GLU A 46 -25.30 -4.43 -1.56
N GLY A 47 -24.19 -3.96 -0.97
CA GLY A 47 -24.22 -2.89 0.01
C GLY A 47 -24.89 -3.25 1.33
N THR A 48 -24.86 -4.51 1.71
CA THR A 48 -25.54 -5.04 2.93
C THR A 48 -24.59 -5.34 4.08
N ALA A 49 -23.31 -4.95 3.98
CA ALA A 49 -22.35 -5.13 5.07
C ALA A 49 -22.78 -4.36 6.32
N LYS A 50 -22.74 -5.00 7.47
CA LYS A 50 -23.25 -4.47 8.74
C LYS A 50 -22.56 -3.17 9.17
N LYS A 51 -21.27 -3.01 8.85
CA LYS A 51 -20.48 -1.81 9.18
C LYS A 51 -20.57 -0.70 8.13
N GLY A 52 -21.31 -0.90 7.05
CA GLY A 52 -21.55 0.13 6.03
C GLY A 52 -20.70 -0.02 4.77
N ASP A 53 -20.32 1.10 4.17
CA ASP A 53 -19.56 1.15 2.91
C ASP A 53 -18.10 0.67 3.07
N VAL A 54 -17.89 -0.62 2.83
CA VAL A 54 -16.58 -1.26 2.99
C VAL A 54 -15.53 -0.63 2.06
N LEU A 55 -15.83 -0.49 0.78
CA LEU A 55 -14.84 0.01 -0.19
C LEU A 55 -14.52 1.48 0.02
N GLY A 56 -15.50 2.30 0.36
CA GLY A 56 -15.28 3.72 0.64
C GLY A 56 -14.41 3.94 1.87
N VAL A 57 -14.69 3.22 2.96
CA VAL A 57 -13.91 3.31 4.20
C VAL A 57 -12.48 2.77 3.99
N ALA A 58 -12.35 1.65 3.28
CA ALA A 58 -11.03 1.06 2.99
C ALA A 58 -10.17 1.98 2.10
N ARG A 59 -10.78 2.64 1.12
CA ARG A 59 -10.10 3.65 0.29
C ARG A 59 -9.53 4.76 1.13
N LEU A 60 -10.34 5.36 1.98
CA LEU A 60 -9.91 6.43 2.89
C LEU A 60 -8.80 5.96 3.82
N ALA A 61 -8.95 4.77 4.39
CA ALA A 61 -7.92 4.17 5.26
C ALA A 61 -6.58 3.98 4.53
N GLY A 62 -6.61 3.54 3.27
CA GLY A 62 -5.42 3.41 2.44
C GLY A 62 -4.72 4.74 2.20
N ILE A 63 -5.47 5.79 1.90
CA ILE A 63 -4.93 7.15 1.76
C ILE A 63 -4.27 7.60 3.07
N MET A 64 -4.93 7.41 4.18
CA MET A 64 -4.38 7.75 5.50
C MET A 64 -3.13 6.92 5.83
N GLY A 65 -3.14 5.64 5.47
CA GLY A 65 -1.99 4.75 5.67
C GLY A 65 -0.75 5.24 4.93
N ALA A 66 -0.89 5.65 3.68
CA ALA A 66 0.22 6.24 2.92
C ALA A 66 0.82 7.46 3.64
N LYS A 67 -0.04 8.33 4.17
CA LYS A 67 0.39 9.54 4.91
C LYS A 67 1.07 9.24 6.23
N LYS A 68 0.86 8.07 6.80
CA LYS A 68 1.43 7.63 8.08
C LYS A 68 2.59 6.67 7.94
N CYS A 69 3.05 6.41 6.72
CA CYS A 69 4.08 5.41 6.45
C CYS A 69 5.34 5.60 7.30
N ALA A 70 5.86 6.82 7.39
CA ALA A 70 7.06 7.13 8.18
C ALA A 70 6.87 6.90 9.68
N ASP A 71 5.64 7.00 10.19
CA ASP A 71 5.33 6.70 11.59
C ASP A 71 5.27 5.20 11.88
N LEU A 72 5.06 4.37 10.86
CA LEU A 72 4.89 2.91 10.97
C LEU A 72 6.14 2.14 10.61
N ILE A 73 6.91 2.62 9.65
CA ILE A 73 8.12 1.96 9.13
C ILE A 73 9.35 2.71 9.67
N PRO A 74 10.12 2.12 10.59
CA PRO A 74 11.10 2.85 11.40
C PRO A 74 12.16 3.64 10.62
N LEU A 75 12.64 3.08 9.51
CA LEU A 75 13.73 3.69 8.74
C LEU A 75 13.24 4.35 7.45
N CYS A 76 11.94 4.58 7.34
CA CYS A 76 11.32 5.27 6.21
C CYS A 76 11.35 6.78 6.42
N HIS A 77 11.78 7.53 5.40
CA HIS A 77 11.81 9.00 5.46
C HIS A 77 10.38 9.56 5.33
N PRO A 78 10.04 10.61 6.09
CA PRO A 78 8.81 11.36 5.82
C PRO A 78 8.94 12.09 4.48
N LEU A 79 7.94 11.95 3.61
CA LEU A 79 7.96 12.50 2.26
C LEU A 79 6.76 13.43 2.01
N PRO A 80 6.95 14.51 1.22
CA PRO A 80 5.86 15.40 0.80
C PRO A 80 5.06 14.71 -0.31
N ILE A 81 4.11 13.86 0.05
CA ILE A 81 3.25 13.15 -0.90
C ILE A 81 2.37 14.16 -1.64
N THR A 82 2.38 14.11 -2.96
CA THR A 82 1.57 15.00 -3.81
C THR A 82 0.30 14.35 -4.31
N LYS A 83 0.26 13.00 -4.37
CA LYS A 83 -0.93 12.25 -4.79
C LYS A 83 -0.95 10.89 -4.13
N VAL A 84 -2.13 10.48 -3.65
CA VAL A 84 -2.46 9.11 -3.29
C VAL A 84 -3.80 8.76 -3.93
N ALA A 85 -3.83 7.69 -4.73
CA ALA A 85 -5.05 7.12 -5.28
C ALA A 85 -5.12 5.65 -4.89
N VAL A 86 -6.24 5.22 -4.34
CA VAL A 86 -6.49 3.84 -3.94
C VAL A 86 -7.74 3.35 -4.65
N GLU A 87 -7.59 2.31 -5.47
CA GLU A 87 -8.69 1.67 -6.18
C GLU A 87 -8.95 0.29 -5.58
N LEU A 88 -10.22 0.04 -5.24
CA LEU A 88 -10.67 -1.25 -4.74
C LEU A 88 -11.76 -1.77 -5.68
N THR A 89 -11.55 -2.95 -6.23
CA THR A 89 -12.42 -3.54 -7.24
C THR A 89 -12.88 -4.93 -6.80
N PRO A 90 -14.20 -5.15 -6.59
CA PRO A 90 -14.71 -6.51 -6.38
C PRO A 90 -14.41 -7.39 -7.59
N ASP A 91 -14.01 -8.62 -7.36
CA ASP A 91 -13.69 -9.60 -8.38
C ASP A 91 -14.28 -10.95 -8.01
N ALA A 92 -15.33 -11.36 -8.73
CA ALA A 92 -16.02 -12.61 -8.49
C ALA A 92 -15.17 -13.85 -8.79
N ALA A 93 -14.19 -13.73 -9.69
CA ALA A 93 -13.31 -14.82 -10.07
C ALA A 93 -12.23 -15.11 -9.01
N LEU A 94 -11.85 -14.11 -8.24
CA LEU A 94 -10.89 -14.27 -7.15
C LEU A 94 -11.37 -15.30 -6.09
N PRO A 95 -12.59 -15.35 -5.49
CA PRO A 95 -13.44 -14.20 -5.21
C PRO A 95 -12.85 -13.30 -4.12
N GLY A 96 -13.11 -12.04 -4.24
CA GLY A 96 -12.60 -11.06 -3.28
C GLY A 96 -12.50 -9.65 -3.84
N VAL A 97 -11.61 -8.87 -3.22
CA VAL A 97 -11.38 -7.48 -3.61
C VAL A 97 -9.92 -7.32 -4.05
N ARG A 98 -9.73 -6.77 -5.23
CA ARG A 98 -8.41 -6.33 -5.71
C ARG A 98 -8.16 -4.90 -5.29
N ILE A 99 -6.93 -4.61 -4.89
CA ILE A 99 -6.52 -3.30 -4.39
C ILE A 99 -5.31 -2.83 -5.19
N GLU A 100 -5.34 -1.59 -5.62
CA GLU A 100 -4.20 -0.94 -6.26
C GLU A 100 -4.04 0.47 -5.67
N ALA A 101 -2.82 0.83 -5.30
CA ALA A 101 -2.51 2.16 -4.79
C ALA A 101 -1.42 2.81 -5.65
N THR A 102 -1.66 4.05 -6.04
CA THR A 102 -0.69 4.89 -6.75
C THR A 102 -0.31 6.06 -5.85
N VAL A 103 0.98 6.23 -5.61
CA VAL A 103 1.53 7.34 -4.82
C VAL A 103 2.54 8.11 -5.64
N LYS A 104 2.46 9.44 -5.57
CA LYS A 104 3.44 10.34 -6.20
C LYS A 104 4.02 11.29 -5.16
N THR A 105 5.29 11.61 -5.37
CA THR A 105 5.99 12.67 -4.64
C THR A 105 6.98 13.38 -5.54
N THR A 106 7.40 14.56 -5.15
CA THR A 106 8.63 15.21 -5.63
C THR A 106 9.57 15.26 -4.44
N GLY A 107 10.58 14.39 -4.45
CA GLY A 107 11.43 14.20 -3.28
C GLY A 107 12.74 13.47 -3.60
N GLN A 108 13.48 13.17 -2.55
CA GLN A 108 14.84 12.61 -2.63
C GLN A 108 14.87 11.08 -2.54
N THR A 109 13.74 10.44 -2.29
CA THR A 109 13.62 8.98 -2.26
C THR A 109 12.28 8.53 -2.83
N GLY A 110 12.15 7.24 -3.13
CA GLY A 110 10.94 6.67 -3.73
C GLY A 110 9.80 6.54 -2.75
N VAL A 111 8.62 6.23 -3.27
CA VAL A 111 7.35 6.13 -2.54
C VAL A 111 6.77 4.71 -2.55
N GLU A 112 7.62 3.70 -2.72
CA GLU A 112 7.20 2.30 -2.72
C GLU A 112 6.57 1.90 -1.40
N MET A 113 7.18 2.34 -0.28
CA MET A 113 6.68 2.00 1.05
C MET A 113 5.32 2.64 1.32
N GLU A 114 5.11 3.86 0.86
CA GLU A 114 3.83 4.55 0.97
C GLU A 114 2.75 3.83 0.16
N ALA A 115 3.07 3.37 -1.04
CA ALA A 115 2.14 2.61 -1.87
C ALA A 115 1.81 1.24 -1.24
N LEU A 116 2.81 0.51 -0.76
CA LEU A 116 2.62 -0.76 -0.06
C LEU A 116 1.81 -0.59 1.23
N THR A 117 2.08 0.46 1.99
CA THR A 117 1.34 0.76 3.22
C THR A 117 -0.11 1.11 2.92
N ALA A 118 -0.36 1.86 1.85
CA ALA A 118 -1.72 2.17 1.40
C ALA A 118 -2.52 0.89 1.09
N VAL A 119 -1.96 -0.02 0.30
CA VAL A 119 -2.60 -1.31 -0.03
C VAL A 119 -2.84 -2.13 1.23
N SER A 120 -1.84 -2.22 2.11
CA SER A 120 -1.93 -3.00 3.34
C SER A 120 -3.00 -2.47 4.29
N THR A 121 -3.06 -1.16 4.47
CA THR A 121 -4.06 -0.52 5.34
C THR A 121 -5.47 -0.66 4.77
N ALA A 122 -5.63 -0.53 3.46
CA ALA A 122 -6.91 -0.77 2.79
C ALA A 122 -7.35 -2.23 2.98
N ALA A 123 -6.46 -3.19 2.79
CA ALA A 123 -6.74 -4.62 2.98
C ALA A 123 -7.14 -4.96 4.42
N LEU A 124 -6.41 -4.42 5.40
CA LEU A 124 -6.74 -4.57 6.83
C LEU A 124 -8.13 -4.01 7.14
N THR A 125 -8.50 -2.91 6.52
CA THR A 125 -9.80 -2.28 6.71
C THR A 125 -10.93 -3.12 6.11
N VAL A 126 -10.73 -3.69 4.92
CA VAL A 126 -11.68 -4.64 4.34
C VAL A 126 -11.89 -5.81 5.29
N TYR A 127 -10.83 -6.38 5.81
CA TYR A 127 -10.89 -7.48 6.78
C TYR A 127 -11.67 -7.06 8.04
N ASP A 128 -11.31 -5.94 8.64
CA ASP A 128 -11.95 -5.47 9.88
C ASP A 128 -13.44 -5.25 9.69
N MET A 129 -13.86 -4.70 8.56
CA MET A 129 -15.27 -4.40 8.32
C MET A 129 -16.11 -5.62 8.02
N LEU A 130 -15.52 -6.72 7.56
CA LEU A 130 -16.22 -7.96 7.19
C LEU A 130 -15.96 -9.14 8.13
N LYS A 131 -15.04 -9.03 9.09
CA LYS A 131 -14.64 -10.14 9.96
C LYS A 131 -15.77 -10.73 10.80
N ALA A 132 -16.84 -9.99 11.05
CA ALA A 132 -18.02 -10.51 11.73
C ALA A 132 -18.76 -11.57 10.88
N ALA A 133 -18.68 -11.45 9.56
CA ALA A 133 -19.26 -12.41 8.62
C ALA A 133 -18.32 -13.56 8.28
N GLU A 134 -17.02 -13.27 8.13
CA GLU A 134 -16.01 -14.27 7.77
C GLU A 134 -14.65 -13.92 8.38
N LYS A 135 -14.06 -14.86 9.12
CA LYS A 135 -12.71 -14.71 9.70
C LYS A 135 -11.60 -15.34 8.85
N THR A 136 -11.98 -16.13 7.85
CA THR A 136 -11.04 -16.88 7.01
C THR A 136 -10.52 -16.09 5.80
N MET A 137 -10.88 -14.82 5.68
CA MET A 137 -10.34 -13.96 4.61
C MET A 137 -8.81 -13.92 4.65
N GLU A 138 -8.21 -13.91 3.48
CA GLU A 138 -6.76 -13.85 3.33
C GLU A 138 -6.35 -12.55 2.64
N ILE A 139 -5.44 -11.81 3.28
CA ILE A 139 -4.74 -10.69 2.67
C ILE A 139 -3.54 -11.28 1.93
N THR A 140 -3.46 -11.05 0.62
CA THR A 140 -2.50 -11.74 -0.22
C THR A 140 -1.98 -10.86 -1.36
N ASP A 141 -0.87 -11.30 -1.98
CA ASP A 141 -0.31 -10.72 -3.21
C ASP A 141 0.10 -9.24 -3.11
N ILE A 142 0.44 -8.76 -1.92
CA ILE A 142 0.90 -7.38 -1.73
C ILE A 142 2.30 -7.23 -2.31
N LYS A 143 2.43 -6.36 -3.33
CA LYS A 143 3.70 -6.15 -4.03
C LYS A 143 3.74 -4.80 -4.75
N VAL A 144 4.94 -4.33 -5.01
CA VAL A 144 5.17 -3.21 -5.93
C VAL A 144 5.04 -3.72 -7.37
N VAL A 145 4.23 -3.05 -8.18
CA VAL A 145 4.03 -3.39 -9.59
C VAL A 145 4.66 -2.38 -10.53
N LEU A 146 4.87 -1.16 -10.07
CA LEU A 146 5.54 -0.11 -10.83
C LEU A 146 6.25 0.85 -9.88
N LYS A 147 7.41 1.31 -10.30
CA LYS A 147 8.15 2.40 -9.69
C LYS A 147 8.86 3.15 -10.80
N ASP A 148 8.83 4.47 -10.74
CA ASP A 148 9.55 5.33 -11.70
C ASP A 148 10.06 6.59 -11.02
N GLY A 149 11.14 7.12 -11.58
CA GLY A 149 11.84 8.29 -11.07
C GLY A 149 13.05 7.95 -10.19
N GLY A 150 13.97 8.93 -10.08
CA GLY A 150 15.20 8.76 -9.32
C GLY A 150 16.28 8.00 -10.08
N LYS A 151 17.38 7.73 -9.37
CA LYS A 151 18.63 7.19 -9.94
C LYS A 151 18.49 5.77 -10.47
N SER A 152 17.66 4.94 -9.85
CA SER A 152 17.46 3.54 -10.25
C SER A 152 16.51 3.36 -11.44
N GLY A 153 15.87 4.43 -11.91
CA GLY A 153 15.01 4.40 -13.10
C GLY A 153 13.68 3.67 -12.90
N ARG A 154 13.12 3.20 -14.02
CA ARG A 154 11.82 2.54 -14.04
C ARG A 154 11.93 1.05 -13.74
N PHE A 155 11.07 0.59 -12.86
CA PHE A 155 10.79 -0.83 -12.58
C PHE A 155 9.32 -1.10 -12.87
N GLU A 156 9.05 -2.21 -13.52
CA GLU A 156 7.69 -2.69 -13.80
C GLU A 156 7.66 -4.22 -13.69
N ALA A 157 6.79 -4.73 -12.86
CA ALA A 157 6.64 -6.16 -12.63
C ALA A 157 5.62 -6.79 -13.60
#